data_1eb0ddfd6b665df0b544f4f833fb2166
#
_entry.id   1eb0ddfd6b665df0b544f4f833fb2166
#
_cell.length_a   1.000
_cell.length_b   1.000
_cell.length_c   1.000
_cell.angle_alpha   90.00
_cell.angle_beta   90.00
_cell.angle_gamma   90.00
#
_symmetry.space_group_name_H-M   'P 1'
#
loop_
_entity.id
_entity.type
_entity.pdbx_description
1 polymer ?
#
loop_
_entity_poly.entity_id
_entity_poly.type
_entity_poly.pdbx_seq_one_letter_code
_entity_poly.pdbx_strand_id
1 'polypeptide(L)'
;MTLNMNKTGHCVRAALDKLAFRIGALAIMLALALTWCSCEDEGDDVSEIFVDKKFKITGCVYNGVNVNGEETKKFYSNPYYIDFKSGTFVAELANGRKLSGGWTADGDSRGMRFDIRQSEGEDDVLSRKVYEIMKNIRNYSGDANVIKLYKDGNNFLILNANFDFN
;
A
#
# COMPACT_ATOMS: atom_id res chain seq x y z
N MET A 1 40.98 -58.74 -47.15
CA MET A 1 40.38 -57.44 -47.32
C MET A 1 39.43 -57.22 -46.13
N THR A 2 39.95 -56.71 -45.01
CA THR A 2 39.17 -56.55 -43.74
C THR A 2 38.84 -55.11 -43.60
N LEU A 3 37.56 -54.79 -43.74
CA LEU A 3 36.99 -53.43 -43.56
C LEU A 3 37.02 -53.06 -42.09
N ASN A 4 37.56 -51.89 -41.81
CA ASN A 4 37.73 -51.27 -40.50
C ASN A 4 36.44 -50.54 -40.11
N MET A 5 35.51 -51.24 -39.43
CA MET A 5 34.18 -50.74 -39.05
C MET A 5 34.12 -50.02 -37.67
N ASN A 6 35.30 -49.66 -37.13
CA ASN A 6 35.30 -49.19 -35.70
C ASN A 6 35.50 -47.69 -35.51
N LYS A 7 35.56 -46.88 -36.58
CA LYS A 7 35.77 -45.42 -36.45
C LYS A 7 34.48 -44.57 -36.48
N THR A 8 33.39 -45.13 -37.01
CA THR A 8 32.11 -44.37 -37.14
C THR A 8 31.29 -44.31 -35.84
N GLY A 9 31.43 -45.29 -34.95
CA GLY A 9 30.67 -45.35 -33.70
C GLY A 9 31.06 -44.30 -32.65
N HIS A 10 32.32 -43.90 -32.61
CA HIS A 10 32.81 -42.91 -31.63
C HIS A 10 32.42 -41.47 -32.00
N CYS A 11 32.31 -41.15 -33.26
CA CYS A 11 31.95 -39.78 -33.70
C CYS A 11 30.47 -39.48 -33.48
N VAL A 12 29.60 -40.48 -33.63
CA VAL A 12 28.15 -40.34 -33.42
C VAL A 12 27.79 -40.20 -31.92
N ARG A 13 28.47 -40.98 -31.07
CA ARG A 13 28.26 -40.85 -29.61
C ARG A 13 28.67 -39.47 -29.07
N ALA A 14 29.86 -38.98 -29.48
CA ALA A 14 30.33 -37.67 -29.04
C ALA A 14 29.43 -36.50 -29.53
N ALA A 15 28.75 -36.64 -30.66
CA ALA A 15 27.80 -35.67 -31.18
C ALA A 15 26.47 -35.72 -30.39
N LEU A 16 25.98 -36.89 -30.03
CA LEU A 16 24.80 -37.10 -29.21
C LEU A 16 24.96 -36.56 -27.78
N ASP A 17 26.14 -36.80 -27.15
CA ASP A 17 26.41 -36.29 -25.80
C ASP A 17 26.47 -34.75 -25.76
N LYS A 18 27.05 -34.12 -26.79
CA LYS A 18 27.06 -32.67 -26.90
C LYS A 18 25.65 -32.05 -27.15
N LEU A 19 24.79 -32.78 -27.88
CA LEU A 19 23.41 -32.36 -28.13
C LEU A 19 22.58 -32.50 -26.87
N ALA A 20 22.68 -33.61 -26.14
CA ALA A 20 21.99 -33.84 -24.88
C ALA A 20 22.38 -32.80 -23.80
N PHE A 21 23.66 -32.45 -23.71
CA PHE A 21 24.15 -31.42 -22.78
C PHE A 21 23.61 -30.03 -23.12
N ARG A 22 23.52 -29.67 -24.40
CA ARG A 22 22.97 -28.39 -24.84
C ARG A 22 21.45 -28.29 -24.58
N ILE A 23 20.70 -29.37 -24.80
CA ILE A 23 19.24 -29.41 -24.51
C ILE A 23 19.02 -29.35 -23.00
N GLY A 24 19.79 -30.04 -22.18
CA GLY A 24 19.71 -29.97 -20.72
C GLY A 24 20.01 -28.57 -20.18
N ALA A 25 21.05 -27.90 -20.68
CA ALA A 25 21.40 -26.56 -20.29
C ALA A 25 20.29 -25.53 -20.67
N LEU A 26 19.67 -25.69 -21.83
CA LEU A 26 18.55 -24.83 -22.28
C LEU A 26 17.30 -25.04 -21.42
N ALA A 27 16.99 -26.27 -21.04
CA ALA A 27 15.86 -26.59 -20.16
C ALA A 27 16.03 -26.02 -18.75
N ILE A 28 17.27 -26.06 -18.20
CA ILE A 28 17.59 -25.47 -16.90
C ILE A 28 17.48 -23.93 -16.95
N MET A 29 17.96 -23.29 -18.01
CA MET A 29 17.81 -21.83 -18.17
C MET A 29 16.36 -21.43 -18.33
N LEU A 30 15.55 -22.21 -19.05
CA LEU A 30 14.12 -21.93 -19.19
C LEU A 30 13.36 -22.10 -17.86
N ALA A 31 13.71 -23.12 -17.07
CA ALA A 31 13.13 -23.35 -15.75
C ALA A 31 13.49 -22.21 -14.77
N LEU A 32 14.73 -21.71 -14.79
CA LEU A 32 15.17 -20.58 -13.99
C LEU A 32 14.49 -19.27 -14.41
N ALA A 33 14.23 -19.06 -15.70
CA ALA A 33 13.51 -17.89 -16.18
C ALA A 33 12.03 -17.87 -15.75
N LEU A 34 11.39 -19.04 -15.62
CA LEU A 34 10.01 -19.16 -15.18
C LEU A 34 9.84 -18.92 -13.67
N THR A 35 10.87 -19.14 -12.86
CA THR A 35 10.82 -18.87 -11.40
C THR A 35 10.98 -17.39 -11.05
N TRP A 36 11.39 -16.54 -11.99
CA TRP A 36 11.52 -15.09 -11.76
C TRP A 36 10.28 -14.29 -12.16
N CYS A 37 9.26 -14.93 -12.74
CA CYS A 37 8.01 -14.28 -13.13
C CYS A 37 6.87 -14.44 -12.12
N SER A 38 7.13 -14.95 -10.90
CA SER A 38 6.11 -15.05 -9.85
C SER A 38 6.42 -14.08 -8.71
N CYS A 39 6.68 -12.80 -9.03
CA CYS A 39 6.21 -11.72 -8.18
C CYS A 39 4.82 -11.34 -8.73
N GLU A 40 3.81 -12.07 -8.34
CA GLU A 40 2.50 -11.46 -8.17
C GLU A 40 2.75 -10.38 -7.12
N ASP A 41 2.62 -9.10 -7.50
CA ASP A 41 2.42 -8.03 -6.55
C ASP A 41 1.11 -8.40 -5.84
N GLU A 42 1.23 -9.17 -4.73
CA GLU A 42 0.11 -9.36 -3.84
C GLU A 42 -0.23 -7.95 -3.35
N GLY A 43 -1.37 -7.45 -3.75
CA GLY A 43 -1.85 -6.14 -3.33
C GLY A 43 -1.86 -6.04 -1.80
N ASP A 44 -1.82 -4.83 -1.28
CA ASP A 44 -1.81 -4.61 0.17
C ASP A 44 -3.00 -5.33 0.84
N ASP A 45 -2.76 -6.05 1.94
CA ASP A 45 -3.86 -6.54 2.76
C ASP A 45 -4.53 -5.37 3.50
N VAL A 46 -5.58 -4.86 2.86
CA VAL A 46 -6.39 -3.74 3.37
C VAL A 46 -6.94 -4.02 4.77
N SER A 47 -7.27 -5.28 5.08
CA SER A 47 -7.79 -5.65 6.40
C SER A 47 -6.71 -5.56 7.46
N GLU A 48 -5.50 -6.02 7.16
CA GLU A 48 -4.36 -5.92 8.06
C GLU A 48 -3.95 -4.46 8.29
N ILE A 49 -4.04 -3.62 7.26
CA ILE A 49 -3.65 -2.21 7.35
C ILE A 49 -4.66 -1.39 8.17
N PHE A 50 -5.96 -1.57 7.94
CA PHE A 50 -6.98 -0.62 8.43
C PHE A 50 -7.94 -1.21 9.46
N VAL A 51 -8.41 -2.46 9.29
CA VAL A 51 -9.51 -2.99 10.11
C VAL A 51 -9.12 -3.11 11.57
N ASP A 52 -9.99 -2.63 12.46
CA ASP A 52 -9.83 -2.58 13.91
C ASP A 52 -8.60 -1.78 14.38
N LYS A 53 -8.17 -0.81 13.57
CA LYS A 53 -7.06 0.08 13.92
C LYS A 53 -7.51 1.52 14.09
N LYS A 54 -6.84 2.18 15.04
CA LYS A 54 -7.02 3.59 15.34
C LYS A 54 -5.74 4.35 14.99
N PHE A 55 -5.89 5.34 14.13
CA PHE A 55 -4.78 6.17 13.66
C PHE A 55 -4.91 7.59 14.19
N LYS A 56 -3.82 8.13 14.70
CA LYS A 56 -3.69 9.55 15.00
C LYS A 56 -3.35 10.30 13.72
N ILE A 57 -4.06 11.38 13.42
CA ILE A 57 -3.65 12.33 12.38
C ILE A 57 -2.53 13.17 12.96
N THR A 58 -1.33 13.04 12.39
CA THR A 58 -0.10 13.71 12.86
C THR A 58 0.39 14.78 11.90
N GLY A 59 -0.18 14.85 10.70
CA GLY A 59 0.17 15.85 9.70
C GLY A 59 -0.92 16.08 8.67
N CYS A 60 -0.90 17.28 8.11
CA CYS A 60 -1.80 17.71 7.06
C CYS A 60 -1.03 18.59 6.06
N VAL A 61 -1.08 18.24 4.79
CA VAL A 61 -0.67 19.12 3.70
C VAL A 61 -1.92 19.61 2.99
N TYR A 62 -2.10 20.90 2.87
CA TYR A 62 -3.26 21.53 2.25
C TYR A 62 -2.82 22.60 1.25
N ASN A 63 -3.19 22.45 -0.02
CA ASN A 63 -2.75 23.27 -1.14
C ASN A 63 -1.21 23.35 -1.26
N GLY A 64 -0.52 22.22 -1.06
CA GLY A 64 0.93 22.12 -1.14
C GLY A 64 1.68 22.70 0.05
N VAL A 65 0.96 23.27 1.02
CA VAL A 65 1.55 23.83 2.24
C VAL A 65 1.38 22.85 3.38
N ASN A 66 2.49 22.46 4.00
CA ASN A 66 2.43 21.68 5.24
C ASN A 66 1.89 22.58 6.34
N VAL A 67 0.88 22.10 7.04
CA VAL A 67 0.35 22.76 8.22
C VAL A 67 1.41 22.67 9.33
N ASN A 68 2.05 23.77 9.64
CA ASN A 68 3.23 23.87 10.53
C ASN A 68 2.98 24.73 11.78
N GLY A 69 3.92 24.66 12.72
CA GLY A 69 3.94 25.53 13.91
C GLY A 69 2.79 25.25 14.87
N GLU A 70 2.05 26.28 15.23
CA GLU A 70 0.93 26.21 16.20
C GLU A 70 -0.19 25.27 15.74
N GLU A 71 -0.49 25.21 14.43
CA GLU A 71 -1.50 24.28 13.89
C GLU A 71 -1.04 22.82 14.01
N THR A 72 0.26 22.54 13.83
CA THR A 72 0.80 21.17 14.01
C THR A 72 0.69 20.73 15.47
N LYS A 73 0.94 21.61 16.41
CA LYS A 73 0.79 21.33 17.85
C LYS A 73 -0.64 20.88 18.18
N LYS A 74 -1.65 21.39 17.48
CA LYS A 74 -3.05 21.00 17.68
C LYS A 74 -3.30 19.53 17.39
N PHE A 75 -2.58 18.90 16.46
CA PHE A 75 -2.71 17.47 16.22
C PHE A 75 -2.27 16.63 17.43
N TYR A 76 -1.33 17.12 18.23
CA TYR A 76 -0.83 16.41 19.41
C TYR A 76 -1.67 16.67 20.67
N SER A 77 -2.21 17.87 20.80
CA SER A 77 -2.98 18.30 21.98
C SER A 77 -4.49 18.05 21.89
N ASN A 78 -5.00 17.68 20.73
CA ASN A 78 -6.44 17.45 20.50
C ASN A 78 -6.70 16.05 19.90
N PRO A 79 -7.93 15.55 19.99
CA PRO A 79 -8.31 14.24 19.48
C PRO A 79 -8.45 14.24 17.94
N TYR A 80 -7.35 14.37 17.23
CA TYR A 80 -7.35 14.16 15.78
C TYR A 80 -7.04 12.71 15.47
N TYR A 81 -8.05 11.85 15.38
CA TYR A 81 -7.87 10.45 15.05
C TYR A 81 -8.99 9.88 14.17
N ILE A 82 -8.69 8.76 13.52
CA ILE A 82 -9.65 7.95 12.75
C ILE A 82 -9.60 6.53 13.30
N ASP A 83 -10.75 6.03 13.75
CA ASP A 83 -10.95 4.63 14.16
C ASP A 83 -11.65 3.88 13.04
N PHE A 84 -10.97 2.89 12.47
CA PHE A 84 -11.47 2.06 11.37
C PHE A 84 -12.05 0.76 11.90
N LYS A 85 -13.26 0.44 11.47
CA LYS A 85 -13.90 -0.86 11.63
C LYS A 85 -14.17 -1.45 10.25
N SER A 86 -14.58 -2.71 10.17
CA SER A 86 -14.91 -3.33 8.90
C SER A 86 -15.98 -2.50 8.17
N GLY A 87 -15.59 -1.85 7.08
CA GLY A 87 -16.44 -1.02 6.22
C GLY A 87 -16.99 0.28 6.83
N THR A 88 -16.67 0.60 8.09
CA THR A 88 -17.11 1.83 8.76
C THR A 88 -15.96 2.55 9.45
N PHE A 89 -16.09 3.85 9.68
CA PHE A 89 -15.12 4.65 10.41
C PHE A 89 -15.80 5.67 11.32
N VAL A 90 -15.06 6.07 12.37
CA VAL A 90 -15.34 7.24 13.18
C VAL A 90 -14.08 8.08 13.28
N ALA A 91 -14.18 9.37 12.94
CA ALA A 91 -13.09 10.31 13.15
C ALA A 91 -13.53 11.34 14.21
N GLU A 92 -12.64 11.60 15.17
CA GLU A 92 -12.80 12.70 16.13
C GLU A 92 -11.75 13.75 15.85
N LEU A 93 -12.18 14.98 15.72
CA LEU A 93 -11.38 16.17 15.47
C LEU A 93 -11.52 17.14 16.65
N ALA A 94 -10.81 18.26 16.62
CA ALA A 94 -10.91 19.27 17.69
C ALA A 94 -12.33 19.78 17.90
N ASN A 95 -12.59 20.33 19.08
CA ASN A 95 -13.86 20.96 19.49
C ASN A 95 -15.08 20.02 19.41
N GLY A 96 -14.86 18.71 19.63
CA GLY A 96 -15.93 17.72 19.57
C GLY A 96 -16.46 17.44 18.17
N ARG A 97 -15.75 17.88 17.12
CA ARG A 97 -16.09 17.55 15.74
C ARG A 97 -15.97 16.05 15.52
N LYS A 98 -17.07 15.40 15.14
CA LYS A 98 -17.12 13.97 14.81
C LYS A 98 -17.58 13.77 13.39
N LEU A 99 -16.90 12.87 12.69
CA LEU A 99 -17.28 12.41 11.37
C LEU A 99 -17.47 10.89 11.43
N SER A 100 -18.51 10.37 10.79
CA SER A 100 -18.69 8.94 10.68
C SER A 100 -19.33 8.54 9.36
N GLY A 101 -19.13 7.28 8.97
CA GLY A 101 -19.68 6.75 7.75
C GLY A 101 -19.05 5.46 7.31
N GLY A 102 -19.08 5.22 6.02
CA GLY A 102 -18.44 4.07 5.37
C GLY A 102 -17.07 4.42 4.81
N TRP A 103 -16.24 3.38 4.60
CA TRP A 103 -15.02 3.49 3.83
C TRP A 103 -14.81 2.24 2.98
N THR A 104 -14.07 2.40 1.90
CA THR A 104 -13.60 1.29 1.05
C THR A 104 -12.16 1.55 0.66
N ALA A 105 -11.37 0.49 0.54
CA ALA A 105 -10.05 0.55 -0.03
C ALA A 105 -9.80 -0.69 -0.90
N ASP A 106 -8.89 -0.56 -1.83
CA ASP A 106 -8.47 -1.57 -2.79
C ASP A 106 -6.95 -1.70 -2.67
N GLY A 107 -6.46 -2.89 -2.30
CA GLY A 107 -5.05 -3.14 -2.05
C GLY A 107 -4.19 -3.09 -3.32
N ASP A 108 -4.72 -3.51 -4.45
CA ASP A 108 -3.97 -3.57 -5.72
C ASP A 108 -3.73 -2.17 -6.28
N SER A 109 -4.78 -1.35 -6.35
CA SER A 109 -4.72 0.02 -6.86
C SER A 109 -4.32 1.05 -5.82
N ARG A 110 -4.31 0.67 -4.52
CA ARG A 110 -4.20 1.58 -3.38
C ARG A 110 -5.25 2.69 -3.39
N GLY A 111 -6.37 2.41 -4.03
CA GLY A 111 -7.54 3.28 -4.05
C GLY A 111 -8.21 3.32 -2.68
N MET A 112 -8.71 4.49 -2.28
CA MET A 112 -9.45 4.64 -1.02
C MET A 112 -10.54 5.71 -1.15
N ARG A 113 -11.67 5.48 -0.46
CA ARG A 113 -12.79 6.44 -0.41
C ARG A 113 -13.46 6.42 0.95
N PHE A 114 -13.93 7.59 1.37
CA PHE A 114 -14.82 7.77 2.51
C PHE A 114 -16.21 8.21 2.04
N ASP A 115 -17.24 7.57 2.58
CA ASP A 115 -18.64 7.99 2.47
C ASP A 115 -19.06 8.59 3.83
N ILE A 116 -18.83 9.91 4.00
CA ILE A 116 -19.14 10.62 5.24
C ILE A 116 -20.65 10.85 5.33
N ARG A 117 -21.31 10.17 6.26
CA ARG A 117 -22.77 10.21 6.44
C ARG A 117 -23.19 11.14 7.57
N GLN A 118 -22.38 11.27 8.58
CA GLN A 118 -22.63 12.13 9.73
C GLN A 118 -21.48 13.06 9.99
N SER A 119 -21.79 14.28 10.39
CA SER A 119 -20.83 15.33 10.63
C SER A 119 -21.39 16.27 11.69
N GLU A 120 -20.88 16.15 12.92
CA GLU A 120 -21.39 16.85 14.11
C GLU A 120 -20.27 17.67 14.76
N GLY A 121 -20.63 18.66 15.57
CA GLY A 121 -19.72 19.51 16.32
C GLY A 121 -19.25 20.75 15.54
N GLU A 122 -18.44 21.58 16.20
CA GLU A 122 -17.98 22.85 15.66
C GLU A 122 -16.71 22.71 14.82
N ASP A 123 -16.62 23.48 13.74
CA ASP A 123 -15.45 23.55 12.88
C ASP A 123 -14.44 24.57 13.37
N ASP A 124 -13.21 24.14 13.64
CA ASP A 124 -12.06 25.03 13.57
C ASP A 124 -11.42 24.99 12.17
N VAL A 125 -10.47 25.89 11.93
CA VAL A 125 -9.80 26.01 10.63
C VAL A 125 -9.09 24.70 10.22
N LEU A 126 -8.46 24.01 11.18
CA LEU A 126 -7.72 22.76 10.92
C LEU A 126 -8.67 21.60 10.68
N SER A 127 -9.71 21.45 11.48
CA SER A 127 -10.77 20.43 11.31
C SER A 127 -11.45 20.56 9.95
N ARG A 128 -11.65 21.78 9.47
CA ARG A 128 -12.21 22.04 8.14
C ARG A 128 -11.27 21.55 7.03
N LYS A 129 -9.95 21.84 7.12
CA LYS A 129 -8.95 21.34 6.15
C LYS A 129 -8.92 19.81 6.13
N VAL A 130 -8.93 19.18 7.31
CA VAL A 130 -8.97 17.71 7.44
C VAL A 130 -10.24 17.14 6.80
N TYR A 131 -11.40 17.69 7.10
CA TYR A 131 -12.67 17.28 6.51
C TYR A 131 -12.68 17.38 4.98
N GLU A 132 -12.19 18.50 4.42
CA GLU A 132 -12.12 18.70 2.97
C GLU A 132 -11.21 17.69 2.27
N ILE A 133 -10.11 17.28 2.92
CA ILE A 133 -9.27 16.22 2.40
C ILE A 133 -10.01 14.89 2.51
N MET A 134 -10.53 14.51 3.69
CA MET A 134 -11.20 13.23 3.92
C MET A 134 -12.35 12.98 2.94
N LYS A 135 -13.19 13.99 2.71
CA LYS A 135 -14.31 13.90 1.76
C LYS A 135 -13.89 13.56 0.32
N ASN A 136 -12.66 13.89 -0.06
CA ASN A 136 -12.18 13.80 -1.42
C ASN A 136 -10.99 12.85 -1.58
N ILE A 137 -10.72 11.98 -0.59
CA ILE A 137 -9.65 10.99 -0.65
C ILE A 137 -9.87 10.06 -1.84
N ARG A 138 -8.79 9.73 -2.52
CA ARG A 138 -8.76 8.83 -3.68
C ARG A 138 -7.81 7.66 -3.50
N ASN A 139 -6.69 7.89 -2.80
CA ASN A 139 -5.62 6.91 -2.68
C ASN A 139 -5.01 6.93 -1.28
N TYR A 140 -4.35 5.85 -0.92
CA TYR A 140 -3.49 5.78 0.26
C TYR A 140 -2.08 5.30 -0.13
N SER A 141 -1.11 5.51 0.76
CA SER A 141 0.21 4.87 0.71
C SER A 141 0.75 4.68 2.12
N GLY A 142 1.68 3.76 2.27
CA GLY A 142 2.28 3.44 3.57
C GLY A 142 1.95 2.03 4.02
N ASP A 143 2.07 1.78 5.30
CA ASP A 143 1.88 0.49 5.95
C ASP A 143 0.98 0.61 7.19
N ALA A 144 0.84 -0.48 7.95
CA ALA A 144 0.01 -0.53 9.15
C ALA A 144 0.44 0.44 10.28
N ASN A 145 1.63 1.07 10.19
CA ASN A 145 2.16 2.00 11.19
C ASN A 145 1.97 3.46 10.77
N VAL A 146 2.33 3.79 9.52
CA VAL A 146 2.26 5.15 9.00
C VAL A 146 1.60 5.15 7.63
N ILE A 147 0.49 5.85 7.53
CA ILE A 147 -0.33 5.94 6.32
C ILE A 147 -0.42 7.40 5.88
N LYS A 148 -0.39 7.61 4.58
CA LYS A 148 -0.78 8.87 3.95
C LYS A 148 -2.06 8.67 3.16
N LEU A 149 -3.04 9.52 3.40
CA LEU A 149 -4.32 9.54 2.70
C LEU A 149 -4.36 10.73 1.75
N TYR A 150 -4.43 10.48 0.45
CA TYR A 150 -4.33 11.51 -0.58
C TYR A 150 -5.68 11.85 -1.20
N LYS A 151 -6.00 13.14 -1.21
CA LYS A 151 -6.94 13.72 -2.16
C LYS A 151 -6.25 13.91 -3.52
N ASP A 152 -5.02 14.46 -3.48
CA ASP A 152 -4.11 14.67 -4.60
C ASP A 152 -2.68 14.90 -4.08
N GLY A 153 -1.70 15.19 -4.96
CA GLY A 153 -0.31 15.39 -4.57
C GLY A 153 -0.04 16.59 -3.66
N ASN A 154 -0.96 17.57 -3.61
CA ASN A 154 -0.86 18.79 -2.82
C ASN A 154 -1.76 18.79 -1.58
N ASN A 155 -2.62 17.77 -1.43
CA ASN A 155 -3.59 17.68 -0.35
C ASN A 155 -3.63 16.25 0.20
N PHE A 156 -3.06 16.05 1.39
CA PHE A 156 -3.03 14.74 2.03
C PHE A 156 -2.92 14.83 3.56
N LEU A 157 -3.31 13.75 4.22
CA LEU A 157 -3.16 13.55 5.67
C LEU A 157 -2.06 12.54 5.94
N ILE A 158 -1.38 12.69 7.07
CA ILE A 158 -0.41 11.73 7.59
C ILE A 158 -0.99 11.15 8.87
N LEU A 159 -1.10 9.83 8.93
CA LEU A 159 -1.67 9.06 10.03
C LEU A 159 -0.60 8.17 10.64
N ASN A 160 -0.64 7.99 11.96
CA ASN A 160 0.25 7.12 12.71
C ASN A 160 -0.56 6.23 13.66
N ALA A 161 -0.37 4.90 13.59
CA ALA A 161 -1.03 3.92 14.45
C ALA A 161 -0.36 3.78 15.82
N ASN A 162 0.97 4.01 15.90
CA ASN A 162 1.75 3.84 17.12
C ASN A 162 1.75 5.10 17.99
N PHE A 163 0.60 5.74 18.16
CA PHE A 163 0.47 6.93 18.97
C PHE A 163 -0.24 6.58 20.29
N ASP A 164 0.36 6.96 21.43
CA ASP A 164 -0.31 6.82 22.73
C ASP A 164 -1.54 7.73 22.79
N PHE A 165 -2.71 7.10 22.96
CA PHE A 165 -4.00 7.78 23.10
C PHE A 165 -4.36 8.05 24.58
N ASN A 166 -3.34 8.21 25.46
CA ASN A 166 -3.51 8.50 26.89
C ASN A 166 -4.01 9.94 27.13
#